data_02fd6859329bd88795f800991e5d1517
#
_entry.id   02fd6859329bd88795f800991e5d1517
#
_cell.length_a   1.000
_cell.length_b   1.000
_cell.length_c   1.000
_cell.angle_alpha   90.00
_cell.angle_beta   90.00
_cell.angle_gamma   90.00
#
_symmetry.space_group_name_H-M   'P 1'
#
loop_
_entity.id
_entity.type
_entity.pdbx_description
1 polymer ?
#
loop_
_entity_poly.entity_id
_entity_poly.type
_entity_poly.pdbx_seq_one_letter_code
_entity_poly.pdbx_strand_id
1 'polypeptide(L)'
;MRVYFLDTSALVKRYHQERGSKEIDALFTEQDRRIIISDLSIIELGSALAKKVREGEITVDKYHRAIGFFCQDVVTENIQVETLGEADKVAAAALLETHGLRTNLRTLDSLQLAMMKRLSETQLDQVLCADQTFCSIIQREGLVVRNPEEDRLS
;
A
#
# COMPACT_ATOMS: atom_id res chain seq x y z
N MET A 1 -14.19 11.80 -8.71
CA MET A 1 -13.66 11.06 -7.54
C MET A 1 -12.36 10.36 -7.94
N ARG A 2 -11.29 10.62 -7.20
CA ARG A 2 -10.00 9.94 -7.41
C ARG A 2 -9.89 8.69 -6.55
N VAL A 3 -9.41 7.62 -7.14
CA VAL A 3 -9.27 6.33 -6.48
C VAL A 3 -7.79 5.95 -6.35
N TYR A 4 -7.34 5.79 -5.13
CA TYR A 4 -5.97 5.46 -4.78
C TYR A 4 -5.88 4.07 -4.19
N PHE A 5 -4.86 3.31 -4.57
CA PHE A 5 -4.47 2.10 -3.86
C PHE A 5 -3.17 2.35 -3.10
N LEU A 6 -3.16 2.07 -1.80
CA LEU A 6 -1.96 2.17 -0.99
C LEU A 6 -1.36 0.79 -0.76
N ASP A 7 -0.14 0.60 -1.28
CA ASP A 7 0.72 -0.50 -0.83
C ASP A 7 1.08 -0.29 0.65
N THR A 8 1.39 -1.37 1.36
CA THR A 8 1.70 -1.31 2.79
C THR A 8 2.86 -0.37 3.09
N SER A 9 3.86 -0.28 2.21
CA SER A 9 4.99 0.65 2.35
C SER A 9 4.56 2.12 2.37
N ALA A 10 3.47 2.46 1.68
CA ALA A 10 2.88 3.80 1.71
C ALA A 10 1.89 3.95 2.89
N LEU A 11 1.09 2.92 3.15
CA LEU A 11 0.08 2.93 4.22
C LEU A 11 0.69 3.19 5.60
N VAL A 12 1.83 2.57 5.91
CA VAL A 12 2.50 2.71 7.22
C VAL A 12 2.84 4.16 7.55
N LYS A 13 3.07 5.00 6.55
CA LYS A 13 3.41 6.41 6.69
C LYS A 13 2.26 7.28 7.24
N ARG A 14 1.05 6.78 7.14
CA ARG A 14 -0.12 7.41 7.78
C ARG A 14 -0.10 7.26 9.30
N TYR A 15 0.45 6.16 9.81
CA TYR A 15 0.39 5.79 11.23
C TYR A 15 1.73 5.84 11.94
N HIS A 16 2.81 6.06 11.21
CA HIS A 16 4.16 6.29 11.72
C HIS A 16 4.80 7.43 10.94
N GLN A 17 5.19 8.50 11.65
CA GLN A 17 5.80 9.67 11.04
C GLN A 17 7.20 9.36 10.52
N GLU A 18 7.35 9.44 9.20
CA GLU A 18 8.61 9.20 8.49
C GLU A 18 8.62 9.96 7.16
N ARG A 19 9.65 9.79 6.34
CA ARG A 19 9.72 10.40 5.01
C ARG A 19 8.50 9.99 4.17
N GLY A 20 7.86 10.95 3.53
CA GLY A 20 6.66 10.73 2.73
C GLY A 20 5.34 10.79 3.49
N SER A 21 5.34 10.87 4.83
CA SER A 21 4.11 10.94 5.63
C SER A 21 3.23 12.13 5.25
N LYS A 22 3.82 13.31 4.99
CA LYS A 22 3.07 14.49 4.57
C LYS A 22 2.30 14.28 3.27
N GLU A 23 2.91 13.58 2.32
CA GLU A 23 2.29 13.24 1.03
C GLU A 23 1.10 12.29 1.21
N ILE A 24 1.24 11.31 2.11
CA ILE A 24 0.16 10.38 2.43
C ILE A 24 -0.95 11.11 3.20
N ASP A 25 -0.62 11.89 4.22
CA ASP A 25 -1.62 12.65 5.00
C ASP A 25 -2.43 13.61 4.11
N ALA A 26 -1.78 14.24 3.12
CA ALA A 26 -2.46 15.11 2.16
C ALA A 26 -3.57 14.37 1.39
N LEU A 27 -3.38 13.09 1.03
CA LEU A 27 -4.43 12.31 0.37
C LEU A 27 -5.67 12.15 1.25
N PHE A 28 -5.48 12.00 2.55
CA PHE A 28 -6.59 11.85 3.50
C PHE A 28 -7.39 13.14 3.70
N THR A 29 -6.87 14.28 3.27
CA THR A 29 -7.56 15.57 3.30
C THR A 29 -8.24 15.94 1.97
N GLU A 30 -7.96 15.24 0.89
CA GLU A 30 -8.61 15.48 -0.40
C GLU A 30 -10.12 15.24 -0.32
N GLN A 31 -10.90 16.12 -0.91
CA GLN A 31 -12.32 15.90 -1.10
C GLN A 31 -12.53 14.97 -2.29
N ASP A 32 -13.63 14.22 -2.27
CA ASP A 32 -14.04 13.35 -3.38
C ASP A 32 -12.94 12.32 -3.77
N ARG A 33 -12.43 11.64 -2.77
CA ARG A 33 -11.43 10.58 -2.91
C ARG A 33 -11.93 9.23 -2.38
N ARG A 34 -11.32 8.17 -2.85
CA ARG A 34 -11.44 6.82 -2.29
C ARG A 34 -10.04 6.22 -2.12
N ILE A 35 -9.75 5.73 -0.93
CA ILE A 35 -8.48 5.08 -0.61
C ILE A 35 -8.77 3.60 -0.39
N ILE A 36 -8.11 2.75 -1.15
CA ILE A 36 -8.27 1.30 -1.13
C ILE A 36 -6.95 0.67 -0.65
N ILE A 37 -7.07 -0.34 0.18
CA ILE A 37 -5.97 -1.24 0.55
C ILE A 37 -6.41 -2.69 0.36
N SER A 38 -5.43 -3.58 0.22
CA SER A 38 -5.65 -5.01 0.32
C SER A 38 -5.93 -5.43 1.77
N ASP A 39 -6.74 -6.45 1.98
CA ASP A 39 -6.88 -7.12 3.28
C ASP A 39 -5.55 -7.68 3.80
N LEU A 40 -4.61 -8.04 2.91
CA LEU A 40 -3.23 -8.39 3.29
C LEU A 40 -2.51 -7.25 4.02
N SER A 41 -2.79 -6.01 3.65
CA SER A 41 -2.16 -4.83 4.26
C SER A 41 -2.50 -4.68 5.75
N ILE A 42 -3.60 -5.25 6.21
CA ILE A 42 -3.95 -5.28 7.65
C ILE A 42 -2.88 -6.04 8.43
N ILE A 43 -2.47 -7.20 7.92
CA ILE A 43 -1.45 -8.05 8.54
C ILE A 43 -0.06 -7.44 8.37
N GLU A 44 0.24 -6.96 7.17
CA GLU A 44 1.53 -6.38 6.84
C GLU A 44 1.81 -5.09 7.62
N LEU A 45 0.79 -4.25 7.84
CA LEU A 45 0.92 -3.05 8.67
C LEU A 45 1.28 -3.42 10.11
N GLY A 46 0.59 -4.40 10.69
CA GLY A 46 0.90 -4.91 12.03
C GLY A 46 2.33 -5.44 12.11
N SER A 47 2.76 -6.20 11.11
CA SER A 47 4.14 -6.72 11.02
C SER A 47 5.18 -5.61 10.90
N ALA A 48 4.94 -4.61 10.06
CA ALA A 48 5.84 -3.46 9.88
C ALA A 48 5.99 -2.63 11.17
N LEU A 49 4.88 -2.36 11.86
CA LEU A 49 4.90 -1.64 13.13
C LEU A 49 5.56 -2.46 14.26
N ALA A 50 5.31 -3.78 14.30
CA ALA A 50 5.98 -4.67 15.26
C ALA A 50 7.50 -4.70 15.06
N LYS A 51 7.96 -4.69 13.81
CA LYS A 51 9.40 -4.56 13.50
C LYS A 51 9.98 -3.27 14.08
N LYS A 52 9.28 -2.14 13.95
CA LYS A 52 9.73 -0.86 14.51
C LYS A 52 9.82 -0.89 16.05
N VAL A 53 8.96 -1.63 16.72
CA VAL A 53 9.06 -1.87 18.17
C VAL A 53 10.33 -2.65 18.49
N ARG A 54 10.60 -3.75 17.78
CA ARG A 54 11.80 -4.59 18.01
C ARG A 54 13.09 -3.83 17.74
N GLU A 55 13.08 -2.91 16.79
CA GLU A 55 14.24 -2.05 16.44
C GLU A 55 14.37 -0.84 17.35
N GLY A 56 13.46 -0.65 18.30
CA GLY A 56 13.48 0.48 19.24
C GLY A 56 13.07 1.83 18.64
N GLU A 57 12.47 1.84 17.45
CA GLU A 57 12.01 3.09 16.81
C GLU A 57 10.73 3.62 17.44
N ILE A 58 9.83 2.73 17.88
CA ILE A 58 8.60 3.09 18.57
C ILE A 58 8.38 2.23 19.81
N THR A 59 7.59 2.74 20.74
CA THR A 59 7.17 1.99 21.94
C THR A 59 5.98 1.08 21.63
N VAL A 60 5.72 0.11 22.53
CA VAL A 60 4.52 -0.75 22.47
C VAL A 60 3.24 0.10 22.51
N ASP A 61 3.22 1.15 23.34
CA ASP A 61 2.06 2.07 23.43
C ASP A 61 1.80 2.79 22.11
N LYS A 62 2.86 3.24 21.41
CA LYS A 62 2.73 3.84 20.09
C LYS A 62 2.24 2.84 19.03
N TYR A 63 2.69 1.58 19.11
CA TYR A 63 2.19 0.50 18.27
C TYR A 63 0.67 0.36 18.43
N HIS A 64 0.18 0.23 19.66
CA HIS A 64 -1.26 0.08 19.93
C HIS A 64 -2.07 1.30 19.49
N ARG A 65 -1.54 2.51 19.66
CA ARG A 65 -2.19 3.73 19.16
C ARG A 65 -2.27 3.77 17.64
N ALA A 66 -1.19 3.40 16.95
CA ALA A 66 -1.15 3.35 15.49
C ALA A 66 -2.20 2.36 14.95
N ILE A 67 -2.27 1.16 15.52
CA ILE A 67 -3.30 0.16 15.15
C ILE A 67 -4.70 0.70 15.43
N GLY A 68 -4.91 1.38 16.56
CA GLY A 68 -6.21 2.01 16.89
C GLY A 68 -6.64 3.06 15.86
N PHE A 69 -5.74 3.94 15.44
CA PHE A 69 -6.02 4.92 14.39
C PHE A 69 -6.32 4.28 13.04
N PHE A 70 -5.58 3.23 12.69
CA PHE A 70 -5.87 2.46 11.48
C PHE A 70 -7.27 1.85 11.52
N CYS A 71 -7.64 1.19 12.62
CA CYS A 71 -8.98 0.63 12.79
C CYS A 71 -10.06 1.71 12.68
N GLN A 72 -9.81 2.90 13.22
CA GLN A 72 -10.74 4.03 13.12
C GLN A 72 -10.90 4.47 11.67
N ASP A 73 -9.82 4.61 10.91
CA ASP A 73 -9.88 4.98 9.48
C ASP A 73 -10.69 3.95 8.66
N VAL A 74 -10.61 2.66 9.00
CA VAL A 74 -11.41 1.61 8.35
C VAL A 74 -12.89 1.73 8.76
N VAL A 75 -13.18 1.87 10.05
CA VAL A 75 -14.57 1.97 10.56
C VAL A 75 -15.29 3.21 10.05
N THR A 76 -14.57 4.31 9.88
CA THR A 76 -15.12 5.58 9.36
C THR A 76 -15.11 5.67 7.83
N GLU A 77 -14.77 4.58 7.15
CA GLU A 77 -14.70 4.49 5.68
C GLU A 77 -13.71 5.47 5.03
N ASN A 78 -12.75 5.99 5.81
CA ASN A 78 -11.62 6.72 5.26
C ASN A 78 -10.73 5.81 4.40
N ILE A 79 -10.72 4.51 4.72
CA ILE A 79 -10.05 3.45 3.98
C ILE A 79 -11.06 2.34 3.67
N GLN A 80 -11.10 1.93 2.42
CA GLN A 80 -11.82 0.75 1.97
C GLN A 80 -10.85 -0.43 1.91
N VAL A 81 -11.22 -1.54 2.55
CA VAL A 81 -10.46 -2.80 2.49
C VAL A 81 -11.02 -3.67 1.37
N GLU A 82 -10.18 -4.01 0.42
CA GLU A 82 -10.51 -4.90 -0.69
C GLU A 82 -10.02 -6.32 -0.39
N THR A 83 -10.89 -7.30 -0.59
CA THR A 83 -10.57 -8.70 -0.29
C THR A 83 -9.81 -9.35 -1.44
N LEU A 84 -8.74 -10.06 -1.10
CA LEU A 84 -7.99 -10.90 -2.03
C LEU A 84 -8.88 -12.08 -2.51
N GLY A 85 -9.04 -12.22 -3.80
CA GLY A 85 -9.82 -13.29 -4.42
C GLY A 85 -8.97 -14.43 -4.98
N GLU A 86 -9.61 -15.53 -5.34
CA GLU A 86 -8.94 -16.69 -5.96
C GLU A 86 -8.29 -16.30 -7.31
N ALA A 87 -8.96 -15.47 -8.11
CA ALA A 87 -8.40 -14.99 -9.38
C ALA A 87 -7.12 -14.15 -9.18
N ASP A 88 -7.02 -13.41 -8.09
CA ASP A 88 -5.82 -12.64 -7.75
C ASP A 88 -4.63 -13.57 -7.48
N LYS A 89 -4.86 -14.71 -6.85
CA LYS A 89 -3.80 -15.72 -6.59
C LYS A 89 -3.28 -16.32 -7.89
N VAL A 90 -4.16 -16.63 -8.82
CA VAL A 90 -3.77 -17.15 -10.15
C VAL A 90 -2.97 -16.09 -10.91
N ALA A 91 -3.43 -14.85 -10.92
CA ALA A 91 -2.73 -13.73 -11.55
C ALA A 91 -1.37 -13.46 -10.90
N ALA A 92 -1.28 -13.56 -9.57
CA ALA A 92 -0.02 -13.40 -8.83
C ALA A 92 1.03 -14.43 -9.24
N ALA A 93 0.63 -15.69 -9.42
CA ALA A 93 1.53 -16.75 -9.89
C ALA A 93 2.10 -16.42 -11.28
N ALA A 94 1.28 -15.90 -12.19
CA ALA A 94 1.72 -15.48 -13.52
C ALA A 94 2.67 -14.27 -13.45
N LEU A 95 2.43 -13.32 -12.54
CA LEU A 95 3.31 -12.16 -12.32
C LEU A 95 4.68 -12.58 -11.77
N LEU A 96 4.71 -13.58 -10.89
CA LEU A 96 5.97 -14.16 -10.40
C LEU A 96 6.75 -14.83 -11.52
N GLU A 97 6.11 -15.50 -12.44
CA GLU A 97 6.76 -16.08 -13.62
C GLU A 97 7.34 -14.98 -14.52
N THR A 98 6.60 -13.91 -14.73
CA THR A 98 7.04 -12.78 -15.59
C THR A 98 8.17 -11.96 -14.97
N HIS A 99 8.09 -11.64 -13.69
CA HIS A 99 8.98 -10.70 -13.01
C HIS A 99 9.92 -11.34 -12.00
N GLY A 100 9.47 -12.39 -11.30
CA GLY A 100 10.20 -12.98 -10.18
C GLY A 100 11.50 -13.69 -10.58
N LEU A 101 11.64 -14.09 -11.85
CA LEU A 101 12.86 -14.69 -12.37
C LEU A 101 13.98 -13.67 -12.62
N ARG A 102 13.64 -12.38 -12.67
CA ARG A 102 14.58 -11.30 -13.02
C ARG A 102 14.63 -10.18 -11.99
N THR A 103 13.69 -10.14 -11.08
CA THR A 103 13.55 -9.09 -10.07
C THR A 103 13.28 -9.70 -8.71
N ASN A 104 13.36 -8.88 -7.66
CA ASN A 104 13.02 -9.29 -6.30
C ASN A 104 11.51 -9.15 -6.00
N LEU A 105 10.66 -9.56 -6.93
CA LEU A 105 9.21 -9.62 -6.67
C LEU A 105 8.91 -10.78 -5.72
N ARG A 106 8.42 -10.47 -4.53
CA ARG A 106 8.08 -11.45 -3.50
C ARG A 106 6.62 -11.85 -3.56
N THR A 107 6.25 -12.91 -2.83
CA THR A 107 4.89 -13.47 -2.81
C THR A 107 3.84 -12.41 -2.48
N LEU A 108 4.02 -11.64 -1.39
CA LEU A 108 3.05 -10.61 -0.99
C LEU A 108 2.96 -9.48 -2.00
N ASP A 109 4.09 -9.04 -2.58
CA ASP A 109 4.11 -8.04 -3.65
C ASP A 109 3.33 -8.51 -4.88
N SER A 110 3.47 -9.78 -5.27
CA SER A 110 2.75 -10.35 -6.41
C SER A 110 1.23 -10.39 -6.19
N LEU A 111 0.79 -10.70 -4.98
CA LEU A 111 -0.62 -10.68 -4.60
C LEU A 111 -1.18 -9.24 -4.60
N GLN A 112 -0.44 -8.30 -4.04
CA GLN A 112 -0.80 -6.87 -4.07
C GLN A 112 -0.91 -6.37 -5.52
N LEU A 113 0.08 -6.70 -6.37
CA LEU A 113 0.11 -6.28 -7.77
C LEU A 113 -1.05 -6.87 -8.57
N ALA A 114 -1.38 -8.14 -8.34
CA ALA A 114 -2.53 -8.78 -8.98
C ALA A 114 -3.84 -8.03 -8.66
N MET A 115 -4.03 -7.66 -7.40
CA MET A 115 -5.19 -6.89 -6.97
C MET A 115 -5.20 -5.48 -7.57
N MET A 116 -4.06 -4.78 -7.59
CA MET A 116 -3.93 -3.47 -8.24
C MET A 116 -4.33 -3.54 -9.72
N LYS A 117 -3.88 -4.57 -10.43
CA LYS A 117 -4.22 -4.77 -11.85
C LYS A 117 -5.72 -4.99 -12.04
N ARG A 118 -6.33 -5.86 -11.24
CA ARG A 118 -7.78 -6.09 -11.29
C ARG A 118 -8.57 -4.79 -11.06
N LEU A 119 -8.18 -4.01 -10.07
CA LEU A 119 -8.83 -2.74 -9.75
C LEU A 119 -8.61 -1.68 -10.84
N SER A 120 -7.46 -1.70 -11.51
CA SER A 120 -7.16 -0.73 -12.58
C SER A 120 -8.06 -0.86 -13.80
N GLU A 121 -8.64 -2.03 -14.01
CA GLU A 121 -9.58 -2.26 -15.12
C GLU A 121 -10.91 -1.50 -14.96
N THR A 122 -11.26 -1.11 -13.73
CA THR A 122 -12.58 -0.54 -13.42
C THR A 122 -12.55 0.80 -12.73
N GLN A 123 -11.62 1.06 -11.83
CA GLN A 123 -11.77 2.19 -10.92
C GLN A 123 -10.48 2.83 -10.41
N LEU A 124 -9.32 2.21 -10.55
CA LEU A 124 -8.08 2.70 -9.92
C LEU A 124 -7.40 3.76 -10.77
N ASP A 125 -7.13 4.92 -10.17
CA ASP A 125 -6.41 6.01 -10.85
C ASP A 125 -4.90 5.98 -10.56
N GLN A 126 -4.51 5.68 -9.32
CA GLN A 126 -3.11 5.75 -8.92
C GLN A 126 -2.77 4.80 -7.76
N VAL A 127 -1.58 4.23 -7.81
CA VAL A 127 -0.98 3.46 -6.72
C VAL A 127 0.02 4.33 -5.96
N LEU A 128 0.02 4.26 -4.63
CA LEU A 128 1.07 4.82 -3.76
C LEU A 128 1.92 3.66 -3.24
N CYS A 129 3.21 3.73 -3.49
CA CYS A 129 4.18 2.71 -3.07
C CYS A 129 5.51 3.39 -2.75
N ALA A 130 6.10 3.09 -1.59
CA ALA A 130 7.39 3.66 -1.18
C ALA A 130 8.59 2.73 -1.46
N ASP A 131 8.34 1.50 -1.91
CA ASP A 131 9.37 0.57 -2.34
C ASP A 131 9.73 0.85 -3.81
N GLN A 132 10.92 1.39 -4.05
CA GLN A 132 11.35 1.82 -5.38
C GLN A 132 11.46 0.66 -6.38
N THR A 133 11.92 -0.50 -5.94
CA THR A 133 11.99 -1.71 -6.78
C THR A 133 10.59 -2.17 -7.18
N PHE A 134 9.67 -2.19 -6.24
CA PHE A 134 8.27 -2.54 -6.50
C PHE A 134 7.57 -1.50 -7.38
N CYS A 135 7.82 -0.21 -7.17
CA CYS A 135 7.31 0.85 -8.07
C CYS A 135 7.69 0.59 -9.53
N SER A 136 8.92 0.18 -9.80
CA SER A 136 9.38 -0.11 -11.16
C SER A 136 8.60 -1.28 -11.79
N ILE A 137 8.27 -2.30 -11.02
CA ILE A 137 7.48 -3.45 -11.49
C ILE A 137 6.03 -3.02 -11.74
N ILE A 138 5.44 -2.25 -10.84
CA ILE A 138 4.09 -1.69 -10.99
C ILE A 138 3.99 -0.86 -12.29
N GLN A 139 4.98 -0.02 -12.57
CA GLN A 139 5.03 0.76 -13.81
C GLN A 139 5.12 -0.10 -15.06
N ARG A 140 5.92 -1.17 -15.05
CA ARG A 140 6.03 -2.12 -16.16
C ARG A 140 4.72 -2.82 -16.46
N GLU A 141 3.86 -2.97 -15.46
CA GLU A 141 2.51 -3.51 -15.64
C GLU A 141 1.48 -2.46 -16.12
N GLY A 142 1.93 -1.26 -16.45
CA GLY A 142 1.10 -0.21 -17.04
C GLY A 142 0.29 0.60 -16.03
N LEU A 143 0.55 0.46 -14.75
CA LEU A 143 -0.14 1.19 -13.69
C LEU A 143 0.54 2.54 -13.39
N VAL A 144 -0.26 3.54 -13.07
CA VAL A 144 0.25 4.82 -12.57
C VAL A 144 0.64 4.66 -11.11
N VAL A 145 1.92 4.79 -10.79
CA VAL A 145 2.43 4.68 -9.43
C VAL A 145 3.18 5.95 -9.03
N ARG A 146 3.05 6.34 -7.76
CA ARG A 146 3.80 7.44 -7.16
C ARG A 146 4.46 6.95 -5.87
N ASN A 147 5.74 7.28 -5.73
CA ASN A 147 6.47 7.09 -4.49
C ASN A 147 6.31 8.35 -3.63
N PRO A 148 5.72 8.25 -2.42
CA PRO A 148 5.52 9.41 -1.55
C PRO A 148 6.82 9.96 -0.96
N GLU A 149 7.93 9.24 -1.08
CA GLU A 149 9.26 9.69 -0.63
C GLU A 149 9.99 10.52 -1.68
N GLU A 150 9.54 10.50 -2.92
CA GLU A 150 10.12 11.33 -3.97
C GLU A 150 9.55 12.74 -3.92
N ASP A 151 10.44 13.74 -3.97
CA ASP A 151 10.03 15.14 -4.05
C ASP A 151 9.21 15.36 -5.32
N ARG A 152 8.08 16.01 -5.20
CA ARG A 152 7.39 16.54 -6.37
C ARG A 152 8.34 17.54 -7.02
N LEU A 153 8.86 17.21 -8.19
CA LEU A 153 9.51 18.20 -9.03
C LEU A 153 8.48 19.31 -9.27
N SER A 154 8.73 20.42 -8.63
CA SER A 154 7.94 21.66 -8.73
C SER A 154 7.95 22.22 -10.15
#